data_bb4e95f75edbb9b1e1cf402484890cee
#
_entry.id   bb4e95f75edbb9b1e1cf402484890cee
#
_cell.length_a   1.000
_cell.length_b   1.000
_cell.length_c   1.000
_cell.angle_alpha   90.00
_cell.angle_beta   90.00
_cell.angle_gamma   90.00
#
_symmetry.space_group_name_H-M   'P 1'
#
loop_
_entity.id
_entity.type
_entity.pdbx_description
1 polymer ?
#
loop_
_entity_poly.entity_id
_entity_poly.type
_entity_poly.pdbx_seq_one_letter_code
_entity_poly.pdbx_strand_id
1 'polypeptide(L)'
;MRTFISIISLLFSTLCFSQATTTVETVIVDSGKYEFKLQAKKDTADYSKAFRILTNQVKLNPKNAEYRYFLGYTIDRLNADDGKGMFQLKKEMTVKASEQFEEVNRLEPVYKGELFILDPYAKLTSIWGSLAEAYLNRRLADSAKWAFSEGKKRGGFIEPILEFNRQLLKSCDKNAILVTYGDNITIPIWYLQTIENYRTDITVVDANLINTIWYSKYLKSERNLKISFSDAVIDTIEYKEWQSQQITVINSIDTTQKFSWELRPTYLDNYILKGDRILLDIFQQNFYSRPIYFNNNSDSSYNLFLTPYLVDEGLVNRVTTKIFDYSTDVVTVSKNLYNYNIDKVQKEDITKSRDAAIVLNGFRWAYFNNVYHLVTQANYDKAKELIKLMGDKFKTDKLPFTSIEVEKYFADIFQQVDKNYR
;
A
#
# COMPACT_ATOMS: atom_id res chain seq x y z
N MET A 1 16.37 -25.40 -11.39
CA MET A 1 15.35 -24.45 -11.85
C MET A 1 14.93 -23.58 -10.65
N ARG A 2 15.88 -22.79 -10.10
CA ARG A 2 15.72 -22.01 -8.86
C ARG A 2 16.32 -20.59 -9.02
N THR A 3 15.98 -19.87 -10.11
CA THR A 3 16.64 -18.57 -10.40
C THR A 3 15.72 -17.58 -11.15
N PHE A 4 14.45 -17.44 -10.76
CA PHE A 4 13.57 -16.49 -11.45
C PHE A 4 12.69 -15.60 -10.53
N ILE A 5 12.92 -15.56 -9.22
CA ILE A 5 12.08 -14.74 -8.30
C ILE A 5 12.75 -13.40 -7.91
N SER A 6 13.99 -13.11 -8.38
CA SER A 6 14.75 -11.93 -7.92
C SER A 6 14.82 -10.76 -8.93
N ILE A 7 14.00 -10.67 -9.95
CA ILE A 7 14.19 -9.66 -11.03
C ILE A 7 13.26 -8.42 -10.91
N ILE A 8 12.27 -8.41 -10.04
CA ILE A 8 11.31 -7.28 -9.97
C ILE A 8 11.79 -6.13 -9.05
N SER A 9 12.78 -6.33 -8.19
CA SER A 9 13.27 -5.26 -7.30
C SER A 9 14.41 -4.41 -7.87
N LEU A 10 14.90 -4.66 -9.10
CA LEU A 10 16.10 -3.99 -9.64
C LEU A 10 15.87 -3.04 -10.84
N LEU A 11 14.65 -2.71 -11.18
CA LEU A 11 14.35 -1.82 -12.33
C LEU A 11 14.18 -0.33 -11.96
N PHE A 12 14.63 0.11 -10.78
CA PHE A 12 14.55 1.51 -10.38
C PHE A 12 15.87 2.27 -10.29
N SER A 13 16.98 1.72 -10.78
CA SER A 13 18.27 2.42 -10.69
C SER A 13 19.15 2.27 -11.92
N THR A 14 18.74 2.76 -13.07
CA THR A 14 19.68 3.25 -14.12
C THR A 14 18.92 4.08 -15.14
N LEU A 15 18.79 5.37 -14.92
CA LEU A 15 18.55 6.33 -15.99
C LEU A 15 19.80 7.21 -16.11
N CYS A 16 20.42 7.10 -17.28
CA CYS A 16 21.60 7.77 -17.71
C CYS A 16 21.62 9.26 -17.44
N PHE A 17 22.73 9.74 -16.91
CA PHE A 17 23.13 11.14 -16.97
C PHE A 17 23.40 11.52 -18.43
N SER A 18 22.49 12.25 -19.04
CA SER A 18 22.77 13.10 -20.18
C SER A 18 23.25 14.44 -19.64
N GLN A 19 24.50 14.78 -19.85
CA GLN A 19 25.03 16.12 -19.59
C GLN A 19 24.41 17.09 -20.59
N ALA A 20 23.43 17.88 -20.14
CA ALA A 20 23.02 19.09 -20.80
C ALA A 20 23.60 20.27 -20.01
N THR A 21 24.37 21.11 -20.66
CA THR A 21 24.84 22.42 -20.16
C THR A 21 23.65 23.30 -19.85
N THR A 22 23.23 23.32 -18.59
CA THR A 22 22.18 24.18 -18.07
C THR A 22 22.74 25.59 -17.84
N THR A 23 22.16 26.60 -18.45
CA THR A 23 22.45 27.99 -18.18
C THR A 23 22.08 28.35 -16.73
N VAL A 24 22.72 29.37 -16.16
CA VAL A 24 22.51 29.83 -14.77
C VAL A 24 21.04 30.13 -14.46
N GLU A 25 20.25 30.55 -15.45
CA GLU A 25 18.80 30.80 -15.30
C GLU A 25 17.99 29.53 -14.99
N THR A 26 18.35 28.39 -15.62
CA THR A 26 17.66 27.10 -15.37
C THR A 26 17.91 26.57 -13.96
N VAL A 27 19.11 26.83 -13.39
CA VAL A 27 19.46 26.46 -12.02
C VAL A 27 18.66 27.25 -10.98
N ILE A 28 18.33 28.50 -11.29
CA ILE A 28 17.51 29.35 -10.40
C ILE A 28 16.03 28.93 -10.43
N VAL A 29 15.53 28.48 -11.59
CA VAL A 29 14.12 28.09 -11.78
C VAL A 29 13.76 26.85 -10.96
N ASP A 30 14.67 25.88 -10.82
CA ASP A 30 14.44 24.64 -10.08
C ASP A 30 14.94 24.66 -8.62
N SER A 31 15.34 25.83 -8.12
CA SER A 31 15.99 25.92 -6.81
C SER A 31 15.13 25.41 -5.63
N GLY A 32 13.81 25.59 -5.69
CA GLY A 32 12.88 25.13 -4.64
C GLY A 32 12.71 23.62 -4.63
N LYS A 33 12.49 23.02 -5.81
CA LYS A 33 12.42 21.57 -6.00
C LYS A 33 13.74 20.89 -5.63
N TYR A 34 14.86 21.46 -6.07
CA TYR A 34 16.19 20.95 -5.75
C TYR A 34 16.42 20.95 -4.23
N GLU A 35 16.13 22.07 -3.54
CA GLU A 35 16.29 22.17 -2.10
C GLU A 35 15.40 21.16 -1.36
N PHE A 36 14.14 21.01 -1.78
CA PHE A 36 13.25 19.97 -1.23
C PHE A 36 13.86 18.57 -1.34
N LYS A 37 14.30 18.19 -2.54
CA LYS A 37 14.90 16.87 -2.79
C LYS A 37 16.22 16.66 -2.04
N LEU A 38 16.98 17.73 -1.83
CA LEU A 38 18.20 17.67 -1.03
C LEU A 38 17.88 17.37 0.45
N GLN A 39 16.84 18.04 1.00
CA GLN A 39 16.41 17.77 2.38
C GLN A 39 15.84 16.36 2.54
N ALA A 40 15.04 15.89 1.58
CA ALA A 40 14.42 14.56 1.62
C ALA A 40 15.41 13.37 1.65
N LYS A 41 16.71 13.62 1.44
CA LYS A 41 17.78 12.63 1.51
C LYS A 41 18.53 12.64 2.85
N LYS A 42 18.19 13.54 3.77
CA LYS A 42 18.89 13.69 5.05
C LYS A 42 18.14 12.97 6.16
N ASP A 43 18.87 12.43 7.12
CA ASP A 43 18.30 11.85 8.35
C ASP A 43 17.63 12.89 9.24
N THR A 44 18.07 14.15 9.14
CA THR A 44 17.50 15.32 9.83
C THR A 44 17.23 16.41 8.81
N ALA A 45 16.02 16.40 8.26
CA ALA A 45 15.62 17.33 7.22
C ALA A 45 15.09 18.66 7.81
N ASP A 46 15.46 19.78 7.18
CA ASP A 46 14.84 21.10 7.42
C ASP A 46 14.30 21.65 6.11
N TYR A 47 12.99 21.57 5.95
CA TYR A 47 12.31 22.05 4.76
C TYR A 47 12.01 23.56 4.73
N SER A 48 12.43 24.34 5.75
CA SER A 48 12.12 25.77 5.87
C SER A 48 12.66 26.60 4.72
N LYS A 49 13.84 26.25 4.20
CA LYS A 49 14.43 26.95 3.04
C LYS A 49 13.66 26.62 1.76
N ALA A 50 13.33 25.34 1.51
CA ALA A 50 12.53 24.90 0.37
C ALA A 50 11.15 25.60 0.39
N PHE A 51 10.51 25.69 1.56
CA PHE A 51 9.23 26.39 1.73
C PHE A 51 9.30 27.86 1.29
N ARG A 52 10.32 28.60 1.72
CA ARG A 52 10.47 30.01 1.33
C ARG A 52 10.67 30.19 -0.17
N ILE A 53 11.51 29.35 -0.79
CA ILE A 53 11.79 29.41 -2.23
C ILE A 53 10.54 29.07 -3.02
N LEU A 54 9.90 27.93 -2.73
CA LEU A 54 8.70 27.45 -3.43
C LEU A 54 7.52 28.40 -3.26
N THR A 55 7.33 28.99 -2.07
CA THR A 55 6.31 30.02 -1.85
C THR A 55 6.51 31.22 -2.77
N ASN A 56 7.75 31.68 -2.92
CA ASN A 56 8.07 32.78 -3.83
C ASN A 56 7.90 32.38 -5.30
N GLN A 57 8.33 31.17 -5.68
CA GLN A 57 8.16 30.65 -7.05
C GLN A 57 6.68 30.53 -7.43
N VAL A 58 5.82 30.01 -6.53
CA VAL A 58 4.36 29.94 -6.75
C VAL A 58 3.75 31.34 -6.83
N LYS A 59 4.22 32.32 -6.03
CA LYS A 59 3.75 33.70 -6.11
C LYS A 59 4.08 34.35 -7.47
N LEU A 60 5.28 34.11 -7.99
CA LEU A 60 5.72 34.65 -9.28
C LEU A 60 5.10 33.90 -10.47
N ASN A 61 4.88 32.58 -10.34
CA ASN A 61 4.36 31.71 -11.37
C ASN A 61 3.16 30.89 -10.85
N PRO A 62 1.99 31.51 -10.62
CA PRO A 62 0.86 30.87 -9.92
C PRO A 62 0.21 29.71 -10.70
N LYS A 63 0.50 29.59 -12.00
CA LYS A 63 0.00 28.52 -12.87
C LYS A 63 0.99 27.36 -13.06
N ASN A 64 2.16 27.41 -12.43
CA ASN A 64 3.12 26.31 -12.50
C ASN A 64 2.70 25.18 -11.54
N ALA A 65 2.19 24.10 -12.08
CA ALA A 65 1.69 22.95 -11.32
C ALA A 65 2.81 22.23 -10.53
N GLU A 66 4.03 22.17 -11.09
CA GLU A 66 5.16 21.51 -10.43
C GLU A 66 5.64 22.26 -9.19
N TYR A 67 5.69 23.60 -9.23
CA TYR A 67 6.02 24.40 -8.04
C TYR A 67 4.99 24.21 -6.93
N ARG A 68 3.71 24.15 -7.29
CA ARG A 68 2.64 23.87 -6.33
C ARG A 68 2.72 22.45 -5.76
N TYR A 69 3.01 21.47 -6.59
CA TYR A 69 3.19 20.10 -6.15
C TYR A 69 4.29 19.99 -5.09
N PHE A 70 5.48 20.53 -5.36
CA PHE A 70 6.58 20.53 -4.40
C PHE A 70 6.32 21.44 -3.18
N LEU A 71 5.58 22.54 -3.33
CA LEU A 71 5.15 23.36 -2.20
C LEU A 71 4.19 22.57 -1.29
N GLY A 72 3.22 21.86 -1.86
CA GLY A 72 2.30 21.00 -1.10
C GLY A 72 3.04 19.94 -0.30
N TYR A 73 3.99 19.21 -0.92
CA TYR A 73 4.86 18.28 -0.23
C TYR A 73 5.70 18.93 0.87
N THR A 74 6.25 20.11 0.60
CA THR A 74 7.06 20.83 1.58
C THR A 74 6.25 21.21 2.82
N ILE A 75 5.01 21.68 2.63
CA ILE A 75 4.09 22.02 3.73
C ILE A 75 3.74 20.76 4.54
N ASP A 76 3.48 19.66 3.87
CA ASP A 76 3.18 18.38 4.51
C ASP A 76 4.35 17.87 5.35
N ARG A 77 5.59 17.90 4.80
CA ARG A 77 6.79 17.51 5.53
C ARG A 77 7.06 18.39 6.75
N LEU A 78 6.86 19.69 6.64
CA LEU A 78 6.94 20.63 7.78
C LEU A 78 5.86 20.35 8.82
N ASN A 79 4.64 20.02 8.40
CA ASN A 79 3.54 19.68 9.30
C ASN A 79 3.82 18.41 10.08
N ALA A 80 4.38 17.41 9.42
CA ALA A 80 4.69 16.09 9.99
C ALA A 80 6.04 16.03 10.69
N ASP A 81 6.83 17.12 10.75
CA ASP A 81 8.21 17.11 11.22
C ASP A 81 9.01 15.94 10.60
N ASP A 82 8.91 15.84 9.27
CA ASP A 82 9.47 14.76 8.47
C ASP A 82 9.11 13.34 8.99
N GLY A 83 7.87 13.18 9.46
CA GLY A 83 7.34 11.93 10.00
C GLY A 83 7.42 11.79 11.53
N LYS A 84 8.26 12.56 12.21
CA LYS A 84 8.41 12.50 13.67
C LYS A 84 7.20 13.09 14.42
N GLY A 85 6.55 14.08 13.81
CA GLY A 85 5.40 14.80 14.36
C GLY A 85 4.03 14.32 13.86
N MET A 86 3.92 13.11 13.30
CA MET A 86 2.68 12.59 12.68
C MET A 86 1.44 12.64 13.60
N PHE A 87 1.62 12.65 14.92
CA PHE A 87 0.49 12.72 15.87
C PHE A 87 0.12 14.14 16.27
N GLN A 88 0.94 15.11 15.90
CA GLN A 88 0.75 16.54 16.22
C GLN A 88 0.41 17.36 14.97
N LEU A 89 -0.07 16.68 13.91
CA LEU A 89 -0.47 17.33 12.67
C LEU A 89 -1.43 18.48 12.95
N LYS A 90 -1.12 19.64 12.36
CA LYS A 90 -1.93 20.86 12.46
C LYS A 90 -2.89 20.92 11.29
N LYS A 91 -4.18 21.03 11.59
CA LYS A 91 -5.27 21.18 10.62
C LYS A 91 -4.98 22.25 9.58
N GLU A 92 -4.52 23.42 10.03
CA GLU A 92 -4.27 24.58 9.17
C GLU A 92 -3.15 24.30 8.14
N MET A 93 -2.15 23.53 8.52
CA MET A 93 -1.08 23.12 7.62
C MET A 93 -1.56 22.07 6.62
N THR A 94 -2.37 21.10 7.07
CA THR A 94 -3.00 20.10 6.18
C THR A 94 -3.89 20.78 5.14
N VAL A 95 -4.70 21.78 5.55
CA VAL A 95 -5.52 22.57 4.62
C VAL A 95 -4.65 23.27 3.59
N LYS A 96 -3.57 23.95 4.00
CA LYS A 96 -2.65 24.64 3.08
C LYS A 96 -1.96 23.69 2.10
N ALA A 97 -1.55 22.50 2.56
CA ALA A 97 -0.99 21.48 1.66
C ALA A 97 -2.04 20.99 0.66
N SER A 98 -3.27 20.73 1.14
CA SER A 98 -4.40 20.30 0.31
C SER A 98 -4.70 21.32 -0.80
N GLU A 99 -4.77 22.60 -0.48
CA GLU A 99 -5.00 23.68 -1.45
C GLU A 99 -3.96 23.70 -2.59
N GLN A 100 -2.71 23.33 -2.31
CA GLN A 100 -1.72 23.23 -3.37
C GLN A 100 -2.01 22.03 -4.31
N PHE A 101 -2.32 20.85 -3.78
CA PHE A 101 -2.64 19.67 -4.60
C PHE A 101 -3.98 19.81 -5.35
N GLU A 102 -4.99 20.43 -4.74
CA GLU A 102 -6.26 20.76 -5.41
C GLU A 102 -5.99 21.67 -6.62
N GLU A 103 -5.14 22.67 -6.46
CA GLU A 103 -4.79 23.58 -7.54
C GLU A 103 -3.92 22.90 -8.61
N VAL A 104 -3.03 21.96 -8.25
CA VAL A 104 -2.33 21.11 -9.23
C VAL A 104 -3.34 20.35 -10.08
N ASN A 105 -4.29 19.65 -9.44
CA ASN A 105 -5.32 18.87 -10.15
C ASN A 105 -6.22 19.75 -11.04
N ARG A 106 -6.45 21.01 -10.66
CA ARG A 106 -7.21 21.98 -11.46
C ARG A 106 -6.41 22.46 -12.67
N LEU A 107 -5.11 22.73 -12.49
CA LEU A 107 -4.23 23.23 -13.56
C LEU A 107 -3.84 22.13 -14.56
N GLU A 108 -3.50 20.96 -14.04
CA GLU A 108 -3.08 19.79 -14.79
C GLU A 108 -3.82 18.54 -14.30
N PRO A 109 -5.03 18.27 -14.80
CA PRO A 109 -5.81 17.09 -14.41
C PRO A 109 -5.06 15.76 -14.61
N VAL A 110 -4.16 15.68 -15.58
CA VAL A 110 -3.15 14.63 -15.71
C VAL A 110 -1.81 15.28 -15.45
N TYR A 111 -1.30 15.14 -14.23
CA TYR A 111 -0.06 15.76 -13.83
C TYR A 111 1.14 15.22 -14.63
N LYS A 112 1.90 16.12 -15.24
CA LYS A 112 3.04 15.79 -16.11
C LYS A 112 4.39 16.16 -15.51
N GLY A 113 4.40 16.87 -14.38
CA GLY A 113 5.61 17.24 -13.68
C GLY A 113 6.29 16.03 -13.01
N GLU A 114 7.45 16.26 -12.42
CA GLU A 114 8.17 15.22 -11.67
C GLU A 114 7.38 14.78 -10.44
N LEU A 115 7.22 13.48 -10.28
CA LEU A 115 6.61 12.90 -9.09
C LEU A 115 7.70 12.59 -8.04
N PHE A 116 7.46 13.01 -6.81
CA PHE A 116 8.33 12.64 -5.69
C PHE A 116 8.00 11.23 -5.18
N ILE A 117 6.78 11.00 -4.70
CA ILE A 117 6.29 9.69 -4.26
C ILE A 117 4.91 9.43 -4.84
N LEU A 118 3.89 10.14 -4.35
CA LEU A 118 2.50 9.99 -4.74
C LEU A 118 2.10 11.07 -5.75
N ASP A 119 1.20 10.74 -6.65
CA ASP A 119 0.56 11.74 -7.50
C ASP A 119 -0.34 12.69 -6.66
N PRO A 120 -0.76 13.84 -7.23
CA PRO A 120 -1.53 14.82 -6.45
C PRO A 120 -2.86 14.30 -5.89
N TYR A 121 -3.55 13.37 -6.57
CA TYR A 121 -4.81 12.77 -6.09
C TYR A 121 -4.58 11.83 -4.91
N ALA A 122 -3.62 10.93 -5.05
CA ALA A 122 -3.22 10.02 -3.99
C ALA A 122 -2.67 10.79 -2.77
N LYS A 123 -1.95 11.89 -3.03
CA LYS A 123 -1.42 12.74 -1.96
C LYS A 123 -2.52 13.45 -1.16
N LEU A 124 -3.62 13.87 -1.79
CA LEU A 124 -4.81 14.36 -1.05
C LEU A 124 -5.35 13.30 -0.09
N THR A 125 -5.48 12.04 -0.55
CA THR A 125 -5.91 10.94 0.33
C THR A 125 -4.93 10.75 1.50
N SER A 126 -3.62 10.77 1.24
CA SER A 126 -2.58 10.57 2.24
C SER A 126 -2.60 11.66 3.33
N ILE A 127 -2.59 12.96 2.99
CA ILE A 127 -2.52 14.04 3.99
C ILE A 127 -3.78 14.14 4.86
N TRP A 128 -4.97 13.93 4.28
CA TRP A 128 -6.22 13.96 5.03
C TRP A 128 -6.41 12.70 5.87
N GLY A 129 -5.96 11.55 5.36
CA GLY A 129 -5.92 10.29 6.11
C GLY A 129 -4.98 10.36 7.30
N SER A 130 -3.78 10.89 7.12
CA SER A 130 -2.81 11.10 8.21
C SER A 130 -3.34 12.04 9.29
N LEU A 131 -4.06 13.11 8.92
CA LEU A 131 -4.72 13.98 9.90
C LEU A 131 -5.83 13.24 10.66
N ALA A 132 -6.64 12.44 9.96
CA ALA A 132 -7.69 11.63 10.59
C ALA A 132 -7.08 10.62 11.59
N GLU A 133 -5.99 9.98 11.20
CA GLU A 133 -5.24 9.06 12.03
C GLU A 133 -4.66 9.74 13.28
N ALA A 134 -4.07 10.94 13.13
CA ALA A 134 -3.61 11.73 14.25
C ALA A 134 -4.74 12.07 15.24
N TYR A 135 -5.95 12.27 14.74
CA TYR A 135 -7.15 12.45 15.58
C TYR A 135 -7.58 11.15 16.26
N LEU A 136 -7.57 10.02 15.56
CA LEU A 136 -7.89 8.71 16.14
C LEU A 136 -6.93 8.36 17.28
N ASN A 137 -5.62 8.59 17.09
CA ASN A 137 -4.63 8.39 18.14
C ASN A 137 -4.91 9.24 19.39
N ARG A 138 -5.42 10.44 19.21
CA ARG A 138 -5.84 11.32 20.30
C ARG A 138 -7.26 11.06 20.83
N ARG A 139 -7.91 9.97 20.37
CA ARG A 139 -9.29 9.60 20.71
C ARG A 139 -10.34 10.67 20.34
N LEU A 140 -10.07 11.45 19.31
CA LEU A 140 -10.95 12.50 18.78
C LEU A 140 -11.74 11.97 17.58
N ALA A 141 -12.65 11.03 17.80
CA ALA A 141 -13.38 10.31 16.74
C ALA A 141 -14.15 11.24 15.80
N ASP A 142 -14.83 12.26 16.31
CA ASP A 142 -15.58 13.21 15.47
C ASP A 142 -14.66 14.06 14.61
N SER A 143 -13.50 14.45 15.13
CA SER A 143 -12.48 15.15 14.34
C SER A 143 -11.88 14.27 13.26
N ALA A 144 -11.68 12.97 13.52
CA ALA A 144 -11.24 12.01 12.51
C ALA A 144 -12.28 11.86 11.40
N LYS A 145 -13.56 11.70 11.75
CA LYS A 145 -14.67 11.67 10.77
C LYS A 145 -14.71 12.94 9.92
N TRP A 146 -14.54 14.09 10.58
CA TRP A 146 -14.48 15.37 9.87
C TRP A 146 -13.31 15.40 8.87
N ALA A 147 -12.11 14.97 9.28
CA ALA A 147 -10.94 14.99 8.40
C ALA A 147 -11.11 14.06 7.19
N PHE A 148 -11.63 12.84 7.38
CA PHE A 148 -11.96 11.94 6.29
C PHE A 148 -13.00 12.54 5.33
N SER A 149 -14.07 13.15 5.87
CA SER A 149 -15.14 13.76 5.07
C SER A 149 -14.64 14.98 4.28
N GLU A 150 -13.82 15.83 4.91
CA GLU A 150 -13.23 16.98 4.25
C GLU A 150 -12.24 16.56 3.17
N GLY A 151 -11.42 15.52 3.43
CA GLY A 151 -10.52 14.95 2.43
C GLY A 151 -11.27 14.42 1.19
N LYS A 152 -12.39 13.73 1.39
CA LYS A 152 -13.28 13.27 0.30
C LYS A 152 -13.80 14.46 -0.51
N LYS A 153 -14.29 15.49 0.17
CA LYS A 153 -14.83 16.70 -0.46
C LYS A 153 -13.78 17.45 -1.30
N ARG A 154 -12.52 17.40 -0.90
CA ARG A 154 -11.39 18.04 -1.58
C ARG A 154 -10.74 17.19 -2.67
N GLY A 155 -11.35 16.06 -3.04
CA GLY A 155 -10.90 15.21 -4.15
C GLY A 155 -9.98 14.06 -3.78
N GLY A 156 -9.72 13.83 -2.49
CA GLY A 156 -9.16 12.57 -2.00
C GLY A 156 -10.22 11.47 -1.93
N PHE A 157 -9.82 10.26 -1.56
CA PHE A 157 -10.72 9.11 -1.38
C PHE A 157 -11.62 8.87 -2.59
N ILE A 158 -11.05 8.87 -3.79
CA ILE A 158 -11.79 8.65 -5.04
C ILE A 158 -12.52 7.31 -5.03
N GLU A 159 -13.71 7.26 -5.61
CA GLU A 159 -14.57 6.08 -5.52
C GLU A 159 -13.97 4.80 -6.08
N PRO A 160 -13.19 4.80 -7.18
CA PRO A 160 -12.50 3.60 -7.65
C PRO A 160 -11.57 2.97 -6.61
N ILE A 161 -10.81 3.78 -5.87
CA ILE A 161 -9.91 3.30 -4.80
C ILE A 161 -10.71 2.79 -3.60
N LEU A 162 -11.78 3.48 -3.23
CA LEU A 162 -12.68 3.00 -2.17
C LEU A 162 -13.30 1.66 -2.56
N GLU A 163 -13.75 1.50 -3.82
CA GLU A 163 -14.33 0.24 -4.28
C GLU A 163 -13.32 -0.90 -4.30
N PHE A 164 -12.08 -0.66 -4.76
CA PHE A 164 -11.01 -1.65 -4.65
C PHE A 164 -10.85 -2.14 -3.21
N ASN A 165 -10.78 -1.22 -2.26
CA ASN A 165 -10.60 -1.55 -0.85
C ASN A 165 -11.84 -2.20 -0.22
N ARG A 166 -13.07 -1.90 -0.71
CA ARG A 166 -14.28 -2.66 -0.33
C ARG A 166 -14.19 -4.11 -0.78
N GLN A 167 -13.76 -4.35 -2.03
CA GLN A 167 -13.59 -5.72 -2.55
C GLN A 167 -12.49 -6.46 -1.80
N LEU A 168 -11.39 -5.78 -1.43
CA LEU A 168 -10.32 -6.36 -0.62
C LEU A 168 -10.86 -6.77 0.77
N LEU A 169 -11.57 -5.90 1.47
CA LEU A 169 -12.21 -6.22 2.75
C LEU A 169 -13.27 -7.33 2.62
N LYS A 170 -14.02 -7.35 1.52
CA LYS A 170 -15.01 -8.40 1.24
C LYS A 170 -14.38 -9.77 1.05
N SER A 171 -13.13 -9.80 0.58
CA SER A 171 -12.37 -11.04 0.38
C SER A 171 -11.93 -11.70 1.69
N CYS A 172 -11.94 -10.97 2.80
CA CYS A 172 -11.58 -11.51 4.11
C CYS A 172 -12.78 -12.14 4.83
N ASP A 173 -12.53 -13.21 5.57
CA ASP A 173 -13.51 -13.81 6.47
C ASP A 173 -13.95 -12.84 7.58
N LYS A 174 -15.05 -13.20 8.25
CA LYS A 174 -15.53 -12.43 9.42
C LYS A 174 -14.49 -12.42 10.53
N ASN A 175 -14.35 -11.27 11.21
CA ASN A 175 -13.44 -11.07 12.33
C ASN A 175 -11.95 -11.30 11.99
N ALA A 176 -11.56 -11.14 10.72
CA ALA A 176 -10.19 -11.32 10.27
C ALA A 176 -9.24 -10.25 10.83
N ILE A 177 -7.95 -10.58 10.84
CA ILE A 177 -6.85 -9.64 10.92
C ILE A 177 -6.31 -9.49 9.50
N LEU A 178 -6.27 -8.26 9.00
CA LEU A 178 -5.75 -7.93 7.69
C LEU A 178 -4.49 -7.09 7.83
N VAL A 179 -3.35 -7.67 7.49
CA VAL A 179 -2.08 -6.94 7.42
C VAL A 179 -2.03 -6.22 6.07
N THR A 180 -1.87 -4.90 6.12
CA THR A 180 -1.84 -4.03 4.94
C THR A 180 -0.51 -3.33 4.79
N TYR A 181 -0.24 -2.89 3.56
CA TYR A 181 0.96 -2.13 3.22
C TYR A 181 0.60 -1.01 2.23
N GLY A 182 0.98 0.22 2.57
CA GLY A 182 0.87 1.41 1.73
C GLY A 182 -0.40 2.24 1.94
N ASP A 183 -0.23 3.56 1.81
CA ASP A 183 -1.26 4.59 2.07
C ASP A 183 -2.53 4.39 1.24
N ASN A 184 -2.38 3.96 -0.02
CA ASN A 184 -3.50 3.75 -0.93
C ASN A 184 -4.34 2.50 -0.62
N ILE A 185 -3.91 1.69 0.34
CA ILE A 185 -4.65 0.53 0.86
C ILE A 185 -5.15 0.82 2.27
N THR A 186 -4.25 1.11 3.20
CA THR A 186 -4.60 1.26 4.62
C THR A 186 -5.55 2.43 4.86
N ILE A 187 -5.22 3.61 4.34
CA ILE A 187 -5.99 4.84 4.60
C ILE A 187 -7.42 4.77 4.03
N PRO A 188 -7.65 4.32 2.78
CA PRO A 188 -9.01 4.10 2.27
C PRO A 188 -9.82 3.06 3.07
N ILE A 189 -9.18 2.02 3.61
CA ILE A 189 -9.86 1.05 4.49
C ILE A 189 -10.34 1.74 5.77
N TRP A 190 -9.52 2.56 6.39
CA TRP A 190 -9.93 3.30 7.59
C TRP A 190 -11.05 4.30 7.29
N TYR A 191 -11.04 4.95 6.11
CA TYR A 191 -12.17 5.75 5.65
C TYR A 191 -13.45 4.90 5.60
N LEU A 192 -13.41 3.74 4.96
CA LEU A 192 -14.56 2.84 4.83
C LEU A 192 -15.08 2.38 6.20
N GLN A 193 -14.18 2.04 7.12
CA GLN A 193 -14.56 1.63 8.46
C GLN A 193 -15.11 2.79 9.31
N THR A 194 -14.53 3.99 9.18
CA THR A 194 -14.88 5.14 10.03
C THR A 194 -16.12 5.88 9.52
N ILE A 195 -16.26 6.06 8.21
CA ILE A 195 -17.35 6.84 7.59
C ILE A 195 -18.51 5.96 7.19
N GLU A 196 -18.24 4.80 6.58
CA GLU A 196 -19.28 3.94 6.03
C GLU A 196 -19.64 2.78 6.98
N ASN A 197 -18.98 2.64 8.11
CA ASN A 197 -19.12 1.49 9.04
C ASN A 197 -18.94 0.13 8.32
N TYR A 198 -18.13 0.10 7.25
CA TYR A 198 -17.99 -1.07 6.41
C TYR A 198 -16.94 -2.01 6.99
N ARG A 199 -17.29 -3.29 7.20
CA ARG A 199 -16.40 -4.36 7.71
C ARG A 199 -15.55 -3.92 8.92
N THR A 200 -16.19 -3.28 9.89
CA THR A 200 -15.56 -2.89 11.17
C THR A 200 -15.16 -4.09 12.04
N ASP A 201 -15.65 -5.27 11.68
CA ASP A 201 -15.24 -6.56 12.27
C ASP A 201 -13.79 -6.93 11.95
N ILE A 202 -13.21 -6.39 10.86
CA ILE A 202 -11.84 -6.67 10.45
C ILE A 202 -10.88 -5.72 11.20
N THR A 203 -9.86 -6.28 11.83
CA THR A 203 -8.78 -5.48 12.39
C THR A 203 -7.69 -5.28 11.34
N VAL A 204 -7.46 -4.04 10.94
CA VAL A 204 -6.40 -3.67 9.99
C VAL A 204 -5.11 -3.41 10.75
N VAL A 205 -4.03 -4.02 10.28
CA VAL A 205 -2.67 -3.85 10.83
C VAL A 205 -1.77 -3.34 9.71
N ASP A 206 -1.41 -2.07 9.75
CA ASP A 206 -0.47 -1.50 8.79
C ASP A 206 0.97 -1.90 9.13
N ALA A 207 1.66 -2.55 8.20
CA ALA A 207 3.00 -3.11 8.39
C ALA A 207 4.10 -2.03 8.58
N ASN A 208 3.85 -0.79 8.15
CA ASN A 208 4.76 0.32 8.38
C ASN A 208 4.49 1.00 9.73
N LEU A 209 3.22 1.32 10.00
CA LEU A 209 2.84 2.04 11.21
C LEU A 209 3.06 1.21 12.48
N ILE A 210 3.06 -0.12 12.37
CA ILE A 210 3.36 -0.99 13.52
C ILE A 210 4.78 -0.77 14.08
N ASN A 211 5.67 -0.12 13.32
CA ASN A 211 6.96 0.34 13.82
C ASN A 211 6.85 1.55 14.76
N THR A 212 5.68 2.18 14.84
CA THR A 212 5.45 3.29 15.75
C THR A 212 4.91 2.82 17.11
N ILE A 213 5.30 3.50 18.18
CA ILE A 213 4.88 3.13 19.54
C ILE A 213 3.37 3.23 19.70
N TRP A 214 2.79 4.33 19.24
CA TRP A 214 1.37 4.62 19.43
C TRP A 214 0.46 3.64 18.71
N TYR A 215 0.80 3.23 17.49
CA TYR A 215 -0.08 2.38 16.69
C TYR A 215 -0.24 0.98 17.29
N SER A 216 0.84 0.40 17.80
CA SER A 216 0.79 -0.88 18.51
C SER A 216 -0.08 -0.81 19.76
N LYS A 217 0.01 0.28 20.54
CA LYS A 217 -0.85 0.53 21.70
C LYS A 217 -2.31 0.76 21.27
N TYR A 218 -2.54 1.50 20.21
CA TYR A 218 -3.87 1.70 19.64
C TYR A 218 -4.52 0.38 19.21
N LEU A 219 -3.80 -0.48 18.51
CA LEU A 219 -4.29 -1.80 18.10
C LEU A 219 -4.70 -2.64 19.33
N LYS A 220 -3.90 -2.60 20.39
CA LYS A 220 -4.15 -3.33 21.63
C LYS A 220 -5.37 -2.79 22.38
N SER A 221 -5.48 -1.47 22.57
CA SER A 221 -6.51 -0.84 23.39
C SER A 221 -7.83 -0.60 22.66
N GLU A 222 -7.78 -0.12 21.40
CA GLU A 222 -8.96 0.35 20.68
C GLU A 222 -9.47 -0.66 19.65
N ARG A 223 -8.59 -1.59 19.19
CA ARG A 223 -8.95 -2.60 18.19
C ARG A 223 -9.03 -4.01 18.78
N ASN A 224 -8.91 -4.14 20.11
CA ASN A 224 -8.99 -5.39 20.86
C ASN A 224 -8.11 -6.51 20.27
N LEU A 225 -6.91 -6.15 19.80
CA LEU A 225 -5.96 -7.07 19.23
C LEU A 225 -5.10 -7.66 20.36
N LYS A 226 -4.99 -8.98 20.41
CA LYS A 226 -4.13 -9.63 21.42
C LYS A 226 -2.67 -9.36 21.06
N ILE A 227 -2.00 -8.62 21.94
CA ILE A 227 -0.56 -8.35 21.93
C ILE A 227 -0.04 -8.66 23.33
N SER A 228 0.92 -9.59 23.43
CA SER A 228 1.43 -10.05 24.73
C SER A 228 2.37 -9.02 25.40
N PHE A 229 3.01 -8.16 24.59
CA PHE A 229 3.89 -7.12 25.10
C PHE A 229 3.12 -6.12 25.98
N SER A 230 3.68 -5.83 27.15
CA SER A 230 3.18 -4.71 27.97
C SER A 230 3.46 -3.38 27.29
N ASP A 231 2.73 -2.33 27.67
CA ASP A 231 2.94 -0.99 27.12
C ASP A 231 4.37 -0.49 27.38
N ALA A 232 4.96 -0.82 28.54
CA ALA A 232 6.35 -0.51 28.84
C ALA A 232 7.35 -1.20 27.91
N VAL A 233 7.06 -2.45 27.47
CA VAL A 233 7.86 -3.15 26.48
C VAL A 233 7.68 -2.50 25.10
N ILE A 234 6.45 -2.15 24.71
CA ILE A 234 6.17 -1.47 23.43
C ILE A 234 6.90 -0.13 23.35
N ASP A 235 7.03 0.60 24.48
CA ASP A 235 7.74 1.89 24.53
C ASP A 235 9.24 1.76 24.29
N THR A 236 9.82 0.62 24.61
CA THR A 236 11.28 0.41 24.59
C THR A 236 11.75 -0.65 23.61
N ILE A 237 10.82 -1.35 22.96
CA ILE A 237 11.19 -2.39 21.99
C ILE A 237 11.86 -1.76 20.75
N GLU A 238 13.02 -2.29 20.39
CA GLU A 238 13.82 -1.83 19.25
C GLU A 238 14.04 -2.99 18.25
N TYR A 239 14.66 -2.70 17.11
CA TYR A 239 15.21 -3.75 16.26
C TYR A 239 16.27 -4.55 17.04
N LYS A 240 16.51 -5.78 16.64
CA LYS A 240 17.59 -6.59 17.23
C LYS A 240 18.23 -7.51 16.18
N GLU A 241 19.42 -7.99 16.48
CA GLU A 241 20.05 -9.07 15.73
C GLU A 241 19.15 -10.31 15.70
N TRP A 242 19.07 -10.93 14.55
CA TRP A 242 18.25 -12.09 14.29
C TRP A 242 18.96 -13.07 13.38
N GLN A 243 18.89 -14.33 13.73
CA GLN A 243 19.31 -15.44 12.88
C GLN A 243 18.07 -16.25 12.50
N SER A 244 18.11 -16.87 11.31
CA SER A 244 17.04 -17.78 10.88
C SER A 244 16.75 -18.83 11.94
N GLN A 245 15.50 -18.93 12.34
CA GLN A 245 15.07 -19.89 13.36
C GLN A 245 13.63 -20.35 13.12
N GLN A 246 13.32 -21.54 13.63
CA GLN A 246 11.96 -22.06 13.63
C GLN A 246 11.10 -21.33 14.67
N ILE A 247 10.00 -20.76 14.19
CA ILE A 247 8.95 -20.21 15.01
C ILE A 247 7.82 -21.24 15.11
N THR A 248 7.31 -21.47 16.31
CA THR A 248 6.18 -22.37 16.53
C THR A 248 5.06 -21.64 17.23
N VAL A 249 3.86 -21.76 16.69
CA VAL A 249 2.61 -21.30 17.31
C VAL A 249 1.83 -22.52 17.73
N ILE A 250 1.41 -22.54 18.99
CA ILE A 250 0.64 -23.64 19.59
C ILE A 250 -0.77 -23.14 19.87
N ASN A 251 -1.77 -23.93 19.48
CA ASN A 251 -3.15 -23.62 19.86
C ASN A 251 -3.32 -23.77 21.36
N SER A 252 -3.71 -22.68 22.04
CA SER A 252 -3.88 -22.66 23.51
C SER A 252 -5.05 -23.52 24.01
N ILE A 253 -5.99 -23.87 23.11
CA ILE A 253 -7.17 -24.71 23.44
C ILE A 253 -6.86 -26.18 23.17
N ASP A 254 -6.15 -26.46 22.07
CA ASP A 254 -5.74 -27.80 21.66
C ASP A 254 -4.24 -27.81 21.34
N THR A 255 -3.44 -28.17 22.35
CA THR A 255 -1.97 -28.15 22.25
C THR A 255 -1.40 -29.18 21.27
N THR A 256 -2.21 -30.09 20.72
CA THR A 256 -1.79 -31.00 19.64
C THR A 256 -1.68 -30.27 18.31
N GLN A 257 -2.40 -29.16 18.13
CA GLN A 257 -2.36 -28.34 16.95
C GLN A 257 -1.18 -27.35 17.05
N LYS A 258 -0.21 -27.55 16.18
CA LYS A 258 1.00 -26.71 16.09
C LYS A 258 1.21 -26.28 14.66
N PHE A 259 1.72 -25.06 14.49
CA PHE A 259 2.12 -24.50 13.22
C PHE A 259 3.54 -23.94 13.35
N SER A 260 4.45 -24.35 12.45
CA SER A 260 5.84 -23.92 12.51
C SER A 260 6.34 -23.52 11.13
N TRP A 261 7.16 -22.46 11.10
CA TRP A 261 7.85 -21.99 9.90
C TRP A 261 9.19 -21.39 10.25
N GLU A 262 10.07 -21.23 9.23
CA GLU A 262 11.34 -20.55 9.40
C GLU A 262 11.16 -19.03 9.26
N LEU A 263 11.47 -18.27 10.32
CA LEU A 263 11.54 -16.82 10.28
C LEU A 263 13.00 -16.38 10.09
N ARG A 264 13.27 -15.76 8.96
CA ARG A 264 14.56 -15.20 8.58
C ARG A 264 14.68 -13.74 9.04
N PRO A 265 15.90 -13.15 9.02
CA PRO A 265 16.05 -11.71 9.17
C PRO A 265 15.14 -10.96 8.19
N THR A 266 14.50 -9.90 8.67
CA THR A 266 13.59 -9.07 7.86
C THR A 266 14.28 -7.79 7.36
N TYR A 267 15.49 -7.50 7.87
CA TYR A 267 16.24 -6.31 7.53
C TYR A 267 17.75 -6.56 7.52
N LEU A 268 18.45 -6.10 6.49
CA LEU A 268 19.91 -6.17 6.32
C LEU A 268 20.53 -7.56 6.60
N ASP A 269 19.85 -8.63 6.23
CA ASP A 269 20.27 -10.04 6.34
C ASP A 269 20.58 -10.55 7.77
N ASN A 270 20.55 -9.69 8.77
CA ASN A 270 20.91 -10.05 10.14
C ASN A 270 20.09 -9.36 11.25
N TYR A 271 19.04 -8.65 10.90
CA TYR A 271 18.16 -7.97 11.87
C TYR A 271 16.69 -8.30 11.67
N ILE A 272 15.92 -8.17 12.76
CA ILE A 272 14.46 -8.09 12.74
C ILE A 272 14.02 -6.71 13.25
N LEU A 273 13.16 -6.05 12.49
CA LEU A 273 12.65 -4.74 12.85
C LEU A 273 11.69 -4.81 14.05
N LYS A 274 11.53 -3.69 14.73
CA LYS A 274 10.55 -3.51 15.82
C LYS A 274 9.15 -3.94 15.39
N GLY A 275 8.69 -3.44 14.24
CA GLY A 275 7.36 -3.75 13.72
C GLY A 275 7.16 -5.23 13.45
N ASP A 276 8.17 -5.91 12.90
CA ASP A 276 8.10 -7.34 12.62
C ASP A 276 8.08 -8.19 13.90
N ARG A 277 8.76 -7.74 14.96
CA ARG A 277 8.66 -8.37 16.28
C ARG A 277 7.26 -8.27 16.88
N ILE A 278 6.61 -7.12 16.69
CA ILE A 278 5.23 -6.90 17.15
C ILE A 278 4.26 -7.68 16.29
N LEU A 279 4.46 -7.69 14.95
CA LEU A 279 3.64 -8.46 14.02
C LEU A 279 3.75 -9.97 14.30
N LEU A 280 4.95 -10.45 14.62
CA LEU A 280 5.17 -11.83 15.04
C LEU A 280 4.37 -12.16 16.30
N ASP A 281 4.41 -11.30 17.32
CA ASP A 281 3.62 -11.48 18.54
C ASP A 281 2.12 -11.46 18.24
N ILE A 282 1.63 -10.51 17.44
CA ILE A 282 0.23 -10.48 16.98
C ILE A 282 -0.14 -11.81 16.32
N PHE A 283 0.71 -12.31 15.44
CA PHE A 283 0.50 -13.58 14.76
C PHE A 283 0.39 -14.73 15.77
N GLN A 284 1.35 -14.86 16.67
CA GLN A 284 1.39 -15.91 17.69
C GLN A 284 0.17 -15.88 18.61
N GLN A 285 -0.30 -14.69 19.02
CA GLN A 285 -1.42 -14.55 19.95
C GLN A 285 -2.81 -14.74 19.31
N ASN A 286 -2.92 -14.61 17.98
CA ASN A 286 -4.24 -14.55 17.32
C ASN A 286 -4.47 -15.66 16.29
N PHE A 287 -3.44 -16.34 15.78
CA PHE A 287 -3.52 -17.23 14.63
C PHE A 287 -4.62 -18.30 14.74
N TYR A 288 -4.76 -18.98 15.86
CA TYR A 288 -5.79 -20.01 16.04
C TYR A 288 -7.18 -19.46 16.43
N SER A 289 -7.30 -18.17 16.71
CA SER A 289 -8.56 -17.55 17.12
C SER A 289 -9.21 -16.67 16.05
N ARG A 290 -8.42 -16.20 15.08
CA ARG A 290 -8.85 -15.28 14.02
C ARG A 290 -8.16 -15.61 12.69
N PRO A 291 -8.87 -15.57 11.55
CA PRO A 291 -8.22 -15.66 10.25
C PRO A 291 -7.24 -14.49 10.05
N ILE A 292 -6.06 -14.78 9.51
CA ILE A 292 -5.05 -13.75 9.20
C ILE A 292 -4.84 -13.70 7.69
N TYR A 293 -4.86 -12.49 7.17
CA TYR A 293 -4.68 -12.17 5.76
C TYR A 293 -3.60 -11.12 5.58
N PHE A 294 -2.93 -11.19 4.45
CA PHE A 294 -2.05 -10.15 3.94
C PHE A 294 -2.64 -9.61 2.63
N ASN A 295 -2.60 -8.29 2.41
CA ASN A 295 -2.83 -7.79 1.06
C ASN A 295 -1.66 -8.23 0.16
N ASN A 296 -1.94 -8.38 -1.14
CA ASN A 296 -0.93 -8.84 -2.07
C ASN A 296 0.28 -7.90 -2.09
N ASN A 297 1.43 -8.42 -1.65
CA ASN A 297 2.74 -7.80 -1.71
C ASN A 297 3.77 -8.86 -2.11
N SER A 298 4.68 -8.52 -3.01
CA SER A 298 5.68 -9.44 -3.53
C SER A 298 6.84 -9.70 -2.56
N ASP A 299 7.06 -8.84 -1.57
CA ASP A 299 8.17 -9.00 -0.62
C ASP A 299 7.77 -9.89 0.56
N SER A 300 8.43 -11.04 0.65
CA SER A 300 8.19 -12.04 1.70
C SER A 300 8.56 -11.58 3.11
N SER A 301 9.40 -10.56 3.26
CA SER A 301 9.74 -10.01 4.58
C SER A 301 8.53 -9.40 5.27
N TYR A 302 7.62 -8.75 4.52
CA TYR A 302 6.38 -8.17 5.04
C TYR A 302 5.35 -9.18 5.55
N ASN A 303 5.46 -10.44 5.12
CA ASN A 303 4.60 -11.52 5.59
C ASN A 303 5.34 -12.49 6.53
N LEU A 304 6.42 -12.07 7.16
CA LEU A 304 7.23 -12.88 8.08
C LEU A 304 7.71 -14.21 7.45
N PHE A 305 7.99 -14.22 6.15
CA PHE A 305 8.37 -15.42 5.37
C PHE A 305 7.32 -16.53 5.36
N LEU A 306 6.05 -16.19 5.56
CA LEU A 306 4.91 -17.11 5.51
C LEU A 306 4.48 -17.48 4.07
N THR A 307 5.16 -16.96 3.03
CA THR A 307 4.79 -17.19 1.62
C THR A 307 4.41 -18.63 1.28
N PRO A 308 5.10 -19.69 1.75
CA PRO A 308 4.71 -21.08 1.45
C PRO A 308 3.36 -21.50 2.06
N TYR A 309 2.85 -20.74 3.01
CA TYR A 309 1.61 -21.01 3.75
C TYR A 309 0.49 -20.05 3.36
N LEU A 310 0.69 -19.26 2.31
CA LEU A 310 -0.30 -18.31 1.80
C LEU A 310 -1.13 -18.96 0.69
N VAL A 311 -2.43 -18.90 0.84
CA VAL A 311 -3.40 -19.26 -0.22
C VAL A 311 -3.91 -17.97 -0.84
N ASP A 312 -3.78 -17.87 -2.17
CA ASP A 312 -4.27 -16.76 -2.95
C ASP A 312 -5.82 -16.75 -2.96
N GLU A 313 -6.41 -15.72 -2.39
CA GLU A 313 -7.84 -15.47 -2.43
C GLU A 313 -8.20 -14.23 -3.26
N GLY A 314 -7.36 -13.87 -4.22
CA GLY A 314 -7.53 -12.76 -5.14
C GLY A 314 -6.79 -11.51 -4.68
N LEU A 315 -7.45 -10.54 -4.07
CA LEU A 315 -6.80 -9.30 -3.59
C LEU A 315 -6.07 -9.49 -2.25
N VAL A 316 -6.22 -10.64 -1.61
CA VAL A 316 -5.62 -10.99 -0.33
C VAL A 316 -5.07 -12.41 -0.36
N ASN A 317 -4.08 -12.65 0.49
CA ASN A 317 -3.51 -13.97 0.76
C ASN A 317 -3.88 -14.41 2.17
N ARG A 318 -4.51 -15.55 2.30
CA ARG A 318 -4.89 -16.15 3.60
C ARG A 318 -3.76 -17.02 4.13
N VAL A 319 -3.43 -16.89 5.41
CA VAL A 319 -2.48 -17.78 6.06
C VAL A 319 -3.15 -19.10 6.44
N THR A 320 -2.49 -20.21 6.12
CA THR A 320 -2.92 -21.57 6.44
C THR A 320 -1.83 -22.34 7.20
N THR A 321 -2.16 -23.50 7.76
CA THR A 321 -1.18 -24.37 8.43
C THR A 321 -0.45 -25.31 7.49
N LYS A 322 -0.90 -25.40 6.24
CA LYS A 322 -0.34 -26.31 5.22
C LYS A 322 0.44 -25.51 4.20
N ILE A 323 1.58 -26.05 3.80
CA ILE A 323 2.27 -25.57 2.60
C ILE A 323 1.37 -25.86 1.41
N PHE A 324 1.14 -24.85 0.59
CA PHE A 324 0.44 -24.98 -0.68
C PHE A 324 1.48 -24.96 -1.81
N ASP A 325 1.60 -26.09 -2.50
CA ASP A 325 2.46 -26.19 -3.67
C ASP A 325 1.61 -26.04 -4.95
N TYR A 326 1.67 -24.85 -5.53
CA TYR A 326 0.93 -24.54 -6.76
C TYR A 326 1.34 -25.39 -7.98
N SER A 327 2.42 -26.17 -7.89
CA SER A 327 2.82 -27.10 -8.95
C SER A 327 2.14 -28.48 -8.84
N THR A 328 1.74 -28.88 -7.64
CA THR A 328 1.21 -30.23 -7.35
C THR A 328 -0.18 -30.23 -6.74
N ASP A 329 -0.50 -29.23 -5.92
CA ASP A 329 -1.81 -29.12 -5.30
C ASP A 329 -2.84 -28.58 -6.30
N VAL A 330 -4.06 -29.12 -6.27
CA VAL A 330 -5.12 -28.66 -7.17
C VAL A 330 -5.44 -27.20 -6.90
N VAL A 331 -5.17 -26.33 -7.88
CA VAL A 331 -5.49 -24.91 -7.80
C VAL A 331 -7.01 -24.74 -7.76
N THR A 332 -7.50 -24.30 -6.62
CA THR A 332 -8.87 -23.84 -6.48
C THR A 332 -8.92 -22.36 -6.77
N VAL A 333 -9.49 -21.98 -7.91
CA VAL A 333 -9.67 -20.57 -8.27
C VAL A 333 -10.54 -19.89 -7.22
N SER A 334 -10.05 -18.80 -6.68
CA SER A 334 -10.80 -18.04 -5.67
C SER A 334 -12.16 -17.58 -6.22
N LYS A 335 -13.23 -17.89 -5.49
CA LYS A 335 -14.58 -17.40 -5.79
C LYS A 335 -14.66 -15.86 -5.83
N ASN A 336 -13.74 -15.17 -5.17
CA ASN A 336 -13.67 -13.71 -5.15
C ASN A 336 -13.45 -13.14 -6.56
N LEU A 337 -12.66 -13.81 -7.42
CA LEU A 337 -12.43 -13.38 -8.80
C LEU A 337 -13.73 -13.27 -9.60
N TYR A 338 -14.66 -14.19 -9.40
CA TYR A 338 -15.98 -14.16 -10.06
C TYR A 338 -16.88 -13.05 -9.52
N ASN A 339 -16.73 -12.70 -8.25
CA ASN A 339 -17.63 -11.83 -7.50
C ASN A 339 -17.16 -10.36 -7.42
N TYR A 340 -15.99 -9.99 -7.99
CA TYR A 340 -15.55 -8.60 -8.01
C TYR A 340 -16.53 -7.74 -8.80
N ASN A 341 -17.08 -6.74 -8.13
CA ASN A 341 -17.89 -5.70 -8.75
C ASN A 341 -17.02 -4.48 -9.05
N ILE A 342 -16.96 -4.09 -10.31
CA ILE A 342 -16.12 -2.98 -10.79
C ILE A 342 -16.94 -1.82 -11.37
N ASP A 343 -18.26 -1.86 -11.25
CA ASP A 343 -19.15 -0.83 -11.84
C ASP A 343 -18.76 0.59 -11.38
N LYS A 344 -18.36 0.73 -10.11
CA LYS A 344 -17.90 2.00 -9.57
C LYS A 344 -16.51 2.38 -10.02
N VAL A 345 -15.65 1.39 -10.31
CA VAL A 345 -14.30 1.63 -10.85
C VAL A 345 -14.36 2.26 -12.23
N GLN A 346 -15.31 1.84 -13.05
CA GLN A 346 -15.45 2.29 -14.44
C GLN A 346 -16.14 3.64 -14.62
N LYS A 347 -16.78 4.17 -13.56
CA LYS A 347 -17.54 5.42 -13.63
C LYS A 347 -16.68 6.68 -13.60
N GLU A 348 -15.50 6.61 -13.02
CA GLU A 348 -14.59 7.74 -12.92
C GLU A 348 -13.42 7.57 -13.88
N ASP A 349 -12.90 8.68 -14.39
CA ASP A 349 -11.69 8.69 -15.20
C ASP A 349 -10.45 8.53 -14.32
N ILE A 350 -9.99 7.29 -14.23
CA ILE A 350 -8.80 6.92 -13.43
C ILE A 350 -7.48 7.22 -14.12
N THR A 351 -7.50 7.60 -15.39
CA THR A 351 -6.27 7.91 -16.16
C THR A 351 -5.57 9.17 -15.65
N LYS A 352 -6.27 9.96 -14.83
CA LYS A 352 -5.74 11.16 -14.18
C LYS A 352 -4.77 10.87 -13.03
N SER A 353 -4.86 9.69 -12.41
CA SER A 353 -4.03 9.30 -11.28
C SER A 353 -3.22 8.04 -11.59
N ARG A 354 -1.90 8.21 -11.66
CA ARG A 354 -0.94 7.10 -11.79
C ARG A 354 -1.11 6.09 -10.65
N ASP A 355 -1.21 6.58 -9.42
CA ASP A 355 -1.26 5.73 -8.25
C ASP A 355 -2.60 4.97 -8.16
N ALA A 356 -3.70 5.59 -8.60
CA ALA A 356 -4.96 4.87 -8.74
C ALA A 356 -4.87 3.75 -9.79
N ALA A 357 -4.25 4.02 -10.93
CA ALA A 357 -4.04 2.99 -11.96
C ALA A 357 -3.20 1.83 -11.43
N ILE A 358 -2.13 2.10 -10.66
CA ILE A 358 -1.30 1.07 -10.02
C ILE A 358 -2.14 0.19 -9.08
N VAL A 359 -2.88 0.80 -8.16
CA VAL A 359 -3.71 0.06 -7.18
C VAL A 359 -4.76 -0.78 -7.89
N LEU A 360 -5.49 -0.19 -8.85
CA LEU A 360 -6.57 -0.88 -9.54
C LEU A 360 -6.09 -2.01 -10.45
N ASN A 361 -4.87 -1.94 -10.97
CA ASN A 361 -4.24 -3.07 -11.64
C ASN A 361 -4.00 -4.27 -10.69
N GLY A 362 -4.08 -4.09 -9.38
CA GLY A 362 -4.15 -5.18 -8.41
C GLY A 362 -5.27 -6.19 -8.71
N PHE A 363 -6.39 -5.74 -9.27
CA PHE A 363 -7.42 -6.65 -9.78
C PHE A 363 -6.88 -7.56 -10.89
N ARG A 364 -6.19 -7.01 -11.91
CA ARG A 364 -5.60 -7.82 -12.98
C ARG A 364 -4.56 -8.81 -12.46
N TRP A 365 -3.72 -8.37 -11.52
CA TRP A 365 -2.74 -9.26 -10.90
C TRP A 365 -3.39 -10.41 -10.15
N ALA A 366 -4.53 -10.19 -9.48
CA ALA A 366 -5.28 -11.26 -8.84
C ALA A 366 -5.74 -12.35 -9.83
N TYR A 367 -6.24 -11.95 -11.02
CA TYR A 367 -6.55 -12.92 -12.09
C TYR A 367 -5.31 -13.57 -12.65
N PHE A 368 -4.28 -12.77 -12.94
CA PHE A 368 -3.05 -13.24 -13.55
C PHE A 368 -2.35 -14.31 -12.71
N ASN A 369 -2.24 -14.12 -11.41
CA ASN A 369 -1.64 -15.11 -10.52
C ASN A 369 -2.37 -16.46 -10.61
N ASN A 370 -3.70 -16.43 -10.61
CA ASN A 370 -4.50 -17.66 -10.75
C ASN A 370 -4.34 -18.29 -12.14
N VAL A 371 -4.31 -17.49 -13.22
CA VAL A 371 -4.02 -17.97 -14.59
C VAL A 371 -2.65 -18.62 -14.64
N TYR A 372 -1.63 -17.99 -14.08
CA TYR A 372 -0.27 -18.53 -14.04
C TYR A 372 -0.21 -19.89 -13.35
N HIS A 373 -0.86 -20.04 -12.19
CA HIS A 373 -0.92 -21.32 -11.49
C HIS A 373 -1.67 -22.40 -12.28
N LEU A 374 -2.77 -22.06 -12.96
CA LEU A 374 -3.49 -22.99 -13.82
C LEU A 374 -2.65 -23.42 -15.03
N VAL A 375 -1.86 -22.52 -15.61
CA VAL A 375 -0.94 -22.84 -16.71
C VAL A 375 0.16 -23.81 -16.25
N THR A 376 0.71 -23.63 -15.04
CA THR A 376 1.71 -24.57 -14.50
C THR A 376 1.14 -25.98 -14.31
N GLN A 377 -0.18 -26.12 -14.16
CA GLN A 377 -0.91 -27.37 -14.06
C GLN A 377 -1.50 -27.86 -15.39
N ALA A 378 -1.17 -27.20 -16.51
CA ALA A 378 -1.74 -27.46 -17.83
C ALA A 378 -3.29 -27.41 -17.87
N ASN A 379 -3.92 -26.69 -16.94
CA ASN A 379 -5.37 -26.45 -16.93
C ASN A 379 -5.73 -25.23 -17.78
N TYR A 380 -5.55 -25.38 -19.10
CA TYR A 380 -5.71 -24.29 -20.05
C TYR A 380 -7.16 -23.84 -20.24
N ASP A 381 -8.14 -24.75 -20.07
CA ASP A 381 -9.57 -24.43 -20.18
C ASP A 381 -9.96 -23.39 -19.12
N LYS A 382 -9.58 -23.67 -17.87
CA LYS A 382 -9.88 -22.79 -16.74
C LYS A 382 -9.09 -21.48 -16.81
N ALA A 383 -7.83 -21.56 -17.26
CA ALA A 383 -7.00 -20.37 -17.50
C ALA A 383 -7.65 -19.44 -18.54
N LYS A 384 -8.14 -20.00 -19.66
CA LYS A 384 -8.83 -19.24 -20.72
C LYS A 384 -10.13 -18.60 -20.24
N GLU A 385 -10.90 -19.31 -19.40
CA GLU A 385 -12.11 -18.75 -18.76
C GLU A 385 -11.76 -17.52 -17.94
N LEU A 386 -10.72 -17.58 -17.11
CA LEU A 386 -10.30 -16.45 -16.27
C LEU A 386 -9.75 -15.27 -17.08
N ILE A 387 -8.97 -15.53 -18.13
CA ILE A 387 -8.48 -14.49 -19.05
C ILE A 387 -9.65 -13.73 -19.67
N LYS A 388 -10.66 -14.49 -20.17
CA LYS A 388 -11.87 -13.89 -20.74
C LYS A 388 -12.62 -13.04 -19.70
N LEU A 389 -12.85 -13.60 -18.51
CA LEU A 389 -13.53 -12.90 -17.41
C LEU A 389 -12.81 -11.61 -17.02
N MET A 390 -11.48 -11.64 -16.92
CA MET A 390 -10.65 -10.46 -16.66
C MET A 390 -10.80 -9.43 -17.78
N GLY A 391 -10.68 -9.85 -19.05
CA GLY A 391 -10.80 -8.95 -20.20
C GLY A 391 -12.18 -8.34 -20.35
N ASP A 392 -13.24 -9.05 -19.98
CA ASP A 392 -14.61 -8.55 -19.99
C ASP A 392 -14.81 -7.48 -18.89
N LYS A 393 -14.21 -7.68 -17.71
CA LYS A 393 -14.33 -6.76 -16.58
C LYS A 393 -13.40 -5.54 -16.72
N PHE A 394 -12.13 -5.71 -17.13
CA PHE A 394 -11.11 -4.66 -17.09
C PHE A 394 -10.67 -4.25 -18.50
N LYS A 395 -11.49 -3.46 -19.17
CA LYS A 395 -11.16 -2.90 -20.48
C LYS A 395 -9.93 -1.99 -20.41
N THR A 396 -9.00 -2.13 -21.34
CA THR A 396 -7.73 -1.40 -21.34
C THR A 396 -7.90 0.10 -21.52
N ASP A 397 -8.95 0.54 -22.26
CA ASP A 397 -9.31 1.94 -22.42
C ASP A 397 -9.83 2.59 -21.11
N LYS A 398 -10.35 1.79 -20.17
CA LYS A 398 -10.86 2.24 -18.86
C LYS A 398 -9.84 2.09 -17.75
N LEU A 399 -9.06 1.03 -17.77
CA LEU A 399 -7.98 0.76 -16.86
C LEU A 399 -6.74 0.40 -17.68
N PRO A 400 -5.88 1.35 -18.05
CA PRO A 400 -4.65 1.05 -18.78
C PRO A 400 -3.70 0.20 -17.94
N PHE A 401 -2.84 -0.58 -18.59
CA PHE A 401 -1.73 -1.23 -17.90
C PHE A 401 -0.75 -0.17 -17.34
N THR A 402 -0.04 -0.52 -16.28
CA THR A 402 0.90 0.38 -15.61
C THR A 402 2.15 0.66 -16.47
N SER A 403 2.49 -0.26 -17.37
CA SER A 403 3.54 -0.07 -18.39
C SER A 403 3.35 -1.04 -19.55
N ILE A 404 4.06 -0.77 -20.67
CA ILE A 404 4.09 -1.65 -21.85
C ILE A 404 4.72 -3.01 -21.51
N GLU A 405 5.70 -3.03 -20.63
CA GLU A 405 6.36 -4.27 -20.19
C GLU A 405 5.39 -5.18 -19.43
N VAL A 406 4.56 -4.60 -18.55
CA VAL A 406 3.52 -5.34 -17.84
C VAL A 406 2.49 -5.88 -18.83
N GLU A 407 2.00 -5.07 -19.74
CA GLU A 407 1.07 -5.52 -20.77
C GLU A 407 1.63 -6.68 -21.61
N LYS A 408 2.89 -6.58 -22.04
CA LYS A 408 3.58 -7.62 -22.79
C LYS A 408 3.71 -8.91 -21.97
N TYR A 409 4.06 -8.80 -20.69
CA TYR A 409 4.18 -9.95 -19.80
C TYR A 409 2.86 -10.72 -19.66
N PHE A 410 1.73 -10.02 -19.55
CA PHE A 410 0.40 -10.63 -19.57
C PHE A 410 0.10 -11.29 -20.92
N ALA A 411 0.42 -10.61 -22.03
CA ALA A 411 0.19 -11.12 -23.39
C ALA A 411 0.96 -12.41 -23.66
N ASP A 412 2.20 -12.53 -23.18
CA ASP A 412 3.02 -13.74 -23.37
C ASP A 412 2.38 -14.97 -22.72
N ILE A 413 1.85 -14.85 -21.50
CA ILE A 413 1.13 -15.95 -20.81
C ILE A 413 -0.19 -16.27 -21.51
N PHE A 414 -0.93 -15.26 -21.98
CA PHE A 414 -2.18 -15.46 -22.70
C PHE A 414 -1.96 -16.17 -24.03
N GLN A 415 -0.89 -15.84 -24.76
CA GLN A 415 -0.48 -16.58 -25.95
C GLN A 415 -0.15 -18.05 -25.67
N GLN A 416 0.50 -18.33 -24.53
CA GLN A 416 0.77 -19.70 -24.11
C GLN A 416 -0.52 -20.48 -23.87
N VAL A 417 -1.51 -19.86 -23.22
CA VAL A 417 -2.84 -20.46 -23.01
C VAL A 417 -3.52 -20.75 -24.37
N ASP A 418 -3.56 -19.77 -25.28
CA ASP A 418 -4.22 -19.94 -26.57
C ASP A 418 -3.57 -21.00 -27.46
N LYS A 419 -2.24 -21.16 -27.41
CA LYS A 419 -1.52 -22.21 -28.15
C LYS A 419 -1.79 -23.63 -27.63
N ASN A 420 -2.05 -23.76 -26.35
CA ASN A 420 -2.21 -25.06 -25.68
C ASN A 420 -3.68 -25.40 -25.36
N TYR A 421 -4.60 -24.45 -25.55
CA TYR A 421 -6.04 -24.67 -25.45
C TYR A 421 -6.49 -25.53 -26.62
N ARG A 422 -7.16 -26.66 -26.34
CA ARG A 422 -7.67 -27.64 -27.32
C ARG A 422 -9.19 -27.73 -27.31
#